data_103ea58d061e912eb74e396c3ad8d0eb
#
_entry.id   103ea58d061e912eb74e396c3ad8d0eb
#
_cell.length_a   1.000
_cell.length_b   1.000
_cell.length_c   1.000
_cell.angle_alpha   90.00
_cell.angle_beta   90.00
_cell.angle_gamma   90.00
#
_symmetry.space_group_name_H-M   'P 1'
#
loop_
_entity.id
_entity.type
_entity.pdbx_description
1 polymer ?
#
loop_
_entity_poly.entity_id
_entity_poly.type
_entity_poly.pdbx_seq_one_letter_code
_entity_poly.pdbx_strand_id
1 'polypeptide(L)'
;MLGFEFPHLSSHELKLTLRGIDRLAQHRPHRAPVITPTLLCILVAHGVDFDLANLTFSCAFSFAFFLFARISNLVRDSFVTSGVHEHRCICCGDVVPTHYGSYVQFTWSKTIQFSECVLELPLVRIPDSPSCPVRLF
;
A
#
# COMPACT_ATOMS: atom_id res chain seq x y z
N MET A 1 48.33 -18.62 7.86
CA MET A 1 47.05 -18.09 7.34
C MET A 1 46.09 -18.02 8.50
N LEU A 2 45.76 -16.83 8.98
CA LEU A 2 44.74 -16.64 9.99
C LEU A 2 43.40 -16.79 9.29
N GLY A 3 42.71 -17.92 9.52
CA GLY A 3 41.38 -18.16 9.00
C GLY A 3 40.37 -17.27 9.73
N PHE A 4 40.09 -16.11 9.16
CA PHE A 4 38.94 -15.31 9.60
C PHE A 4 37.68 -15.95 9.04
N GLU A 5 36.92 -16.64 9.87
CA GLU A 5 35.53 -16.96 9.53
C GLU A 5 34.71 -15.67 9.47
N PHE A 6 34.23 -15.32 8.27
CA PHE A 6 33.33 -14.20 8.14
C PHE A 6 32.03 -14.51 8.88
N PRO A 7 31.55 -13.60 9.74
CA PRO A 7 30.30 -13.82 10.43
C PRO A 7 29.15 -13.94 9.42
N HIS A 8 28.23 -14.86 9.69
CA HIS A 8 27.07 -15.06 8.83
C HIS A 8 26.31 -13.74 8.63
N LEU A 9 26.12 -13.32 7.37
CA LEU A 9 25.42 -12.09 6.99
C LEU A 9 23.97 -12.01 7.52
N SER A 10 23.42 -13.11 8.01
CA SER A 10 22.09 -13.19 8.61
C SER A 10 22.06 -12.91 10.11
N SER A 11 23.20 -12.73 10.77
CA SER A 11 23.21 -12.50 12.21
C SER A 11 22.51 -11.18 12.55
N HIS A 12 21.73 -11.20 13.61
CA HIS A 12 21.02 -10.02 14.10
C HIS A 12 21.96 -8.85 14.43
N GLU A 13 23.09 -9.18 15.02
CA GLU A 13 24.16 -8.25 15.41
C GLU A 13 24.75 -7.53 14.21
N LEU A 14 25.05 -8.26 13.13
CA LEU A 14 25.55 -7.66 11.90
C LEU A 14 24.53 -6.70 11.30
N LYS A 15 23.24 -7.06 11.29
CA LYS A 15 22.17 -6.16 10.81
C LYS A 15 22.06 -4.89 11.65
N LEU A 16 22.21 -4.99 12.96
CA LEU A 16 22.20 -3.81 13.84
C LEU A 16 23.43 -2.94 13.62
N THR A 17 24.60 -3.54 13.46
CA THR A 17 25.86 -2.83 13.18
C THR A 17 25.77 -2.07 11.84
N LEU A 18 25.32 -2.73 10.78
CA LEU A 18 25.11 -2.08 9.47
C LEU A 18 24.12 -0.91 9.56
N ARG A 19 22.99 -1.08 10.26
CA ARG A 19 22.05 0.02 10.50
C ARG A 19 22.68 1.17 11.31
N GLY A 20 23.56 0.85 12.25
CA GLY A 20 24.33 1.84 13.00
C GLY A 20 25.27 2.63 12.11
N ILE A 21 26.01 1.95 11.23
CA ILE A 21 26.91 2.54 10.25
C ILE A 21 26.14 3.44 9.29
N ASP A 22 25.02 2.99 8.74
CA ASP A 22 24.17 3.79 7.85
C ASP A 22 23.70 5.09 8.52
N ARG A 23 23.34 5.03 9.80
CA ARG A 23 22.96 6.23 10.56
C ARG A 23 24.13 7.17 10.78
N LEU A 24 25.31 6.65 11.09
CA LEU A 24 26.53 7.44 11.29
C LEU A 24 27.05 8.06 9.98
N ALA A 25 26.93 7.34 8.88
CA ALA A 25 27.29 7.82 7.55
C ALA A 25 26.39 8.95 7.03
N GLN A 26 25.40 9.40 7.83
CA GLN A 26 24.43 10.44 7.45
C GLN A 26 23.79 10.18 6.08
N HIS A 27 23.64 8.91 5.72
CA HIS A 27 22.95 8.55 4.49
C HIS A 27 21.53 9.10 4.55
N ARG A 28 21.31 10.23 3.87
CA ARG A 28 19.96 10.77 3.71
C ARG A 28 19.18 9.82 2.83
N PRO A 29 18.19 9.08 3.37
CA PRO A 29 17.40 8.20 2.53
C PRO A 29 16.81 9.02 1.39
N HIS A 30 17.00 8.57 0.16
CA HIS A 30 16.35 9.19 -1.00
C HIS A 30 14.84 8.99 -0.83
N ARG A 31 14.19 9.99 -0.25
CA ARG A 31 12.75 9.92 -0.03
C ARG A 31 12.06 10.00 -1.39
N ALA A 32 11.15 9.08 -1.63
CA ALA A 32 10.27 9.18 -2.78
C ALA A 32 9.52 10.53 -2.74
N PRO A 33 9.33 11.20 -3.87
CA PRO A 33 8.55 12.41 -3.94
C PRO A 33 7.12 12.16 -3.43
N VAL A 34 6.55 13.16 -2.78
CA VAL A 34 5.18 13.08 -2.26
C VAL A 34 4.20 13.09 -3.43
N ILE A 35 3.27 12.14 -3.43
CA ILE A 35 2.16 12.16 -4.39
C ILE A 35 1.20 13.28 -3.97
N THR A 36 1.09 14.29 -4.83
CA THR A 36 0.12 15.38 -4.67
C THR A 36 -1.20 15.04 -5.36
N PRO A 37 -2.32 15.69 -5.00
CA PRO A 37 -3.59 15.51 -5.71
C PRO A 37 -3.48 15.76 -7.23
N THR A 38 -2.70 16.75 -7.63
CA THR A 38 -2.45 17.06 -9.05
C THR A 38 -1.75 15.90 -9.74
N LEU A 39 -0.71 15.34 -9.12
CA LEU A 39 0.01 14.21 -9.68
C LEU A 39 -0.89 12.98 -9.77
N LEU A 40 -1.74 12.75 -8.76
CA LEU A 40 -2.73 11.67 -8.80
C LEU A 40 -3.70 11.84 -9.97
N CYS A 41 -4.23 13.05 -10.19
CA CYS A 41 -5.11 13.33 -11.34
C CYS A 41 -4.41 13.04 -12.68
N ILE A 42 -3.14 13.41 -12.82
CA ILE A 42 -2.35 13.13 -14.02
C ILE A 42 -2.18 11.63 -14.21
N LEU A 43 -1.78 10.90 -13.16
CA LEU A 43 -1.60 9.44 -13.22
C LEU A 43 -2.89 8.73 -13.62
N VAL A 44 -4.00 9.11 -13.01
CA VAL A 44 -5.31 8.53 -13.33
C VAL A 44 -5.74 8.88 -14.75
N ALA A 45 -5.57 10.13 -15.18
CA ALA A 45 -5.94 10.56 -16.53
C ALA A 45 -5.16 9.82 -17.61
N HIS A 46 -3.88 9.52 -17.38
CA HIS A 46 -3.06 8.72 -18.30
C HIS A 46 -3.35 7.22 -18.21
N GLY A 47 -3.88 6.74 -17.09
CA GLY A 47 -4.20 5.32 -16.88
C GLY A 47 -5.58 4.89 -17.37
N VAL A 48 -6.42 5.82 -17.81
CA VAL A 48 -7.81 5.53 -18.22
C VAL A 48 -7.94 5.08 -19.69
N ASP A 49 -6.86 4.68 -20.34
CA ASP A 49 -7.01 3.89 -21.57
C ASP A 49 -7.67 2.55 -21.20
N PHE A 50 -8.81 2.29 -21.79
CA PHE A 50 -9.83 1.25 -21.54
C PHE A 50 -9.39 -0.20 -21.25
N ASP A 51 -8.16 -0.38 -20.81
CA ASP A 51 -7.63 -1.65 -20.36
C ASP A 51 -7.95 -1.85 -18.87
N LEU A 52 -8.49 -3.03 -18.55
CA LEU A 52 -8.83 -3.43 -17.17
C LEU A 52 -7.63 -3.30 -16.22
N ALA A 53 -6.42 -3.56 -16.68
CA ALA A 53 -5.21 -3.42 -15.90
C ALA A 53 -4.98 -1.96 -15.50
N ASN A 54 -5.10 -1.02 -16.43
CA ASN A 54 -4.93 0.41 -16.19
C ASN A 54 -6.00 0.96 -15.25
N LEU A 55 -7.25 0.51 -15.41
CA LEU A 55 -8.34 0.88 -14.51
C LEU A 55 -8.06 0.37 -13.09
N THR A 56 -7.60 -0.87 -12.95
CA THR A 56 -7.23 -1.46 -11.65
C THR A 56 -6.10 -0.69 -10.99
N PHE A 57 -5.06 -0.30 -11.72
CA PHE A 57 -3.98 0.54 -11.19
C PHE A 57 -4.48 1.92 -10.77
N SER A 58 -5.30 2.56 -11.57
CA SER A 58 -5.89 3.88 -11.25
C SER A 58 -6.74 3.83 -9.98
N CYS A 59 -7.54 2.78 -9.82
CA CYS A 59 -8.30 2.51 -8.62
C CYS A 59 -7.38 2.29 -7.41
N ALA A 60 -6.36 1.44 -7.55
CA ALA A 60 -5.40 1.16 -6.48
C ALA A 60 -4.63 2.41 -6.04
N PHE A 61 -4.18 3.26 -6.97
CA PHE A 61 -3.51 4.53 -6.64
C PHE A 61 -4.45 5.49 -5.92
N SER A 62 -5.70 5.60 -6.36
CA SER A 62 -6.70 6.44 -5.70
C SER A 62 -7.00 5.92 -4.29
N PHE A 63 -7.17 4.63 -4.11
CA PHE A 63 -7.38 4.03 -2.79
C PHE A 63 -6.15 4.22 -1.89
N ALA A 64 -4.93 4.01 -2.42
CA ALA A 64 -3.71 4.28 -1.66
C ALA A 64 -3.65 5.72 -1.16
N PHE A 65 -4.04 6.67 -2.00
CA PHE A 65 -4.00 8.09 -1.67
C PHE A 65 -5.09 8.48 -0.65
N PHE A 66 -6.36 8.16 -0.93
CA PHE A 66 -7.48 8.62 -0.10
C PHE A 66 -7.62 7.85 1.22
N LEU A 67 -7.23 6.57 1.24
CA LEU A 67 -7.29 5.73 2.44
C LEU A 67 -5.97 5.67 3.20
N PHE A 68 -4.91 6.32 2.71
CA PHE A 68 -3.55 6.14 3.21
C PHE A 68 -3.15 4.66 3.31
N ALA A 69 -3.70 3.85 2.39
CA ALA A 69 -3.49 2.43 2.38
C ALA A 69 -2.05 2.09 1.94
N ARG A 70 -1.48 1.08 2.58
CA ARG A 70 -0.18 0.54 2.14
C ARG A 70 -0.38 -0.34 0.93
N ILE A 71 0.66 -0.49 0.12
CA ILE A 71 0.64 -1.38 -1.04
C ILE A 71 0.25 -2.82 -0.64
N SER A 72 0.66 -3.28 0.53
CA SER A 72 0.30 -4.59 1.06
C SER A 72 -1.18 -4.75 1.42
N ASN A 73 -1.94 -3.66 1.51
CA ASN A 73 -3.39 -3.69 1.68
C ASN A 73 -4.14 -3.71 0.35
N LEU A 74 -3.48 -3.36 -0.75
CA LEU A 74 -4.09 -3.23 -2.07
C LEU A 74 -3.69 -4.36 -3.01
N VAL A 75 -2.48 -4.88 -2.85
CA VAL A 75 -1.93 -5.91 -3.74
C VAL A 75 -1.62 -7.15 -2.93
N ARG A 76 -2.12 -8.29 -3.42
CA ARG A 76 -1.83 -9.59 -2.81
C ARG A 76 -0.36 -9.94 -3.04
N ASP A 77 0.31 -10.37 -1.99
CA ASP A 77 1.65 -10.93 -2.10
C ASP A 77 1.57 -12.31 -2.76
N SER A 78 2.00 -12.38 -4.02
CA SER A 78 1.97 -13.62 -4.82
C SER A 78 2.88 -14.73 -4.28
N PHE A 79 3.78 -14.40 -3.36
CA PHE A 79 4.71 -15.37 -2.77
C PHE A 79 4.13 -16.11 -1.55
N VAL A 80 2.97 -15.69 -1.05
CA VAL A 80 2.34 -16.34 0.11
C VAL A 80 1.39 -17.43 -0.38
N THR A 81 1.89 -18.63 -0.55
CA THR A 81 1.14 -19.82 -1.01
C THR A 81 0.31 -20.51 0.08
N SER A 82 0.38 -20.08 1.33
CA SER A 82 -0.35 -20.73 2.42
C SER A 82 -1.62 -19.96 2.78
N GLY A 83 -2.76 -20.62 2.72
CA GLY A 83 -4.12 -20.10 2.84
C GLY A 83 -4.52 -19.29 4.08
N VAL A 84 -3.60 -18.99 4.98
CA VAL A 84 -3.86 -18.20 6.20
C VAL A 84 -3.88 -16.69 5.92
N HIS A 85 -3.51 -16.24 4.71
CA HIS A 85 -3.33 -14.80 4.40
C HIS A 85 -4.29 -14.27 3.34
N GLU A 86 -5.35 -14.99 3.01
CA GLU A 86 -6.28 -14.61 1.93
C GLU A 86 -7.01 -13.28 2.16
N HIS A 87 -7.17 -12.85 3.40
CA HIS A 87 -7.95 -11.66 3.77
C HIS A 87 -7.13 -10.40 4.08
N ARG A 88 -5.88 -10.33 3.63
CA ARG A 88 -5.01 -9.18 3.94
C ARG A 88 -5.09 -8.03 2.93
N CYS A 89 -5.69 -8.27 1.77
CA CYS A 89 -5.91 -7.28 0.74
C CYS A 89 -7.36 -6.84 0.73
N ILE A 90 -7.58 -5.58 0.37
CA ILE A 90 -8.92 -5.07 0.10
C ILE A 90 -9.44 -5.79 -1.15
N CYS A 91 -10.61 -6.38 -1.02
CA CYS A 91 -11.35 -7.02 -2.09
C CYS A 91 -12.57 -6.18 -2.47
N CYS A 92 -13.18 -6.45 -3.63
CA CYS A 92 -14.39 -5.75 -4.05
C CYS A 92 -15.53 -5.87 -3.01
N GLY A 93 -15.61 -6.99 -2.28
CA GLY A 93 -16.59 -7.19 -1.21
C GLY A 93 -16.39 -6.31 0.03
N ASP A 94 -15.18 -5.75 0.21
CA ASP A 94 -14.87 -4.88 1.34
C ASP A 94 -15.25 -3.41 1.05
N VAL A 95 -15.69 -3.11 -0.18
CA VAL A 95 -16.12 -1.77 -0.59
C VAL A 95 -17.64 -1.73 -0.61
N VAL A 96 -18.21 -1.00 0.32
CA VAL A 96 -19.67 -0.92 0.47
C VAL A 96 -20.18 0.43 -0.07
N PRO A 97 -20.96 0.44 -1.15
CA PRO A 97 -21.50 1.65 -1.71
C PRO A 97 -22.55 2.28 -0.79
N THR A 98 -22.59 3.60 -0.77
CA THR A 98 -23.57 4.39 -0.03
C THR A 98 -24.15 5.49 -0.92
N HIS A 99 -25.16 6.19 -0.42
CA HIS A 99 -25.76 7.31 -1.16
C HIS A 99 -24.77 8.46 -1.44
N TYR A 100 -23.81 8.71 -0.53
CA TYR A 100 -22.85 9.82 -0.62
C TYR A 100 -21.47 9.41 -1.13
N GLY A 101 -21.24 8.12 -1.32
CA GLY A 101 -19.92 7.60 -1.68
C GLY A 101 -19.83 6.11 -1.46
N SER A 102 -18.76 5.69 -0.80
CA SER A 102 -18.55 4.32 -0.37
C SER A 102 -17.81 4.33 0.96
N TYR A 103 -17.79 3.24 1.68
CA TYR A 103 -16.78 3.01 2.71
C TYR A 103 -16.07 1.69 2.46
N VAL A 104 -14.82 1.65 2.90
CA VAL A 104 -13.96 0.47 2.74
C VAL A 104 -13.72 -0.13 4.11
N GLN A 105 -13.96 -1.42 4.23
CA GLN A 105 -13.75 -2.19 5.45
C GLN A 105 -12.36 -2.79 5.44
N PHE A 106 -11.56 -2.43 6.45
CA PHE A 106 -10.25 -3.04 6.69
C PHE A 106 -10.37 -4.02 7.85
N THR A 107 -10.25 -5.28 7.54
CA THR A 107 -10.22 -6.38 8.52
C THR A 107 -8.80 -6.69 8.98
N TRP A 108 -7.80 -6.18 8.25
CA TRP A 108 -6.40 -6.41 8.56
C TRP A 108 -5.53 -5.21 8.17
N SER A 109 -4.61 -4.85 9.08
CA SER A 109 -3.55 -3.89 8.82
C SER A 109 -2.36 -4.20 9.74
N LYS A 110 -1.26 -3.43 9.65
CA LYS A 110 -0.13 -3.60 10.57
C LYS A 110 -0.53 -3.38 12.05
N THR A 111 -1.56 -2.58 12.28
CA THR A 111 -2.07 -2.25 13.62
C THR A 111 -3.32 -3.04 13.99
N ILE A 112 -4.06 -3.55 13.01
CA ILE A 112 -5.21 -4.42 13.18
C ILE A 112 -4.74 -5.83 12.82
N GLN A 113 -4.45 -6.64 13.81
CA GLN A 113 -4.04 -8.01 13.63
C GLN A 113 -5.10 -8.92 14.26
N PHE A 114 -5.23 -10.12 13.72
CA PHE A 114 -6.19 -11.13 14.24
C PHE A 114 -7.67 -10.76 14.15
N SER A 115 -8.05 -9.82 13.26
CA SER A 115 -9.44 -9.40 13.08
C SER A 115 -10.13 -8.90 14.38
N GLU A 116 -9.37 -8.30 15.26
CA GLU A 116 -9.86 -7.78 16.55
C GLU A 116 -10.88 -6.64 16.37
N CYS A 117 -10.76 -5.91 15.27
CA CYS A 117 -11.74 -4.88 14.90
C CYS A 117 -11.78 -4.70 13.38
N VAL A 118 -12.86 -4.11 12.90
CA VAL A 118 -13.01 -3.67 11.50
C VAL A 118 -12.90 -2.17 11.48
N LEU A 119 -11.97 -1.65 10.68
CA LEU A 119 -11.84 -0.22 10.45
C LEU A 119 -12.61 0.15 9.18
N GLU A 120 -13.61 1.00 9.30
CA GLU A 120 -14.39 1.52 8.18
C GLU A 120 -13.89 2.92 7.82
N LEU A 121 -13.39 3.07 6.61
CA LEU A 121 -12.90 4.35 6.09
C LEU A 121 -13.81 4.85 4.99
N PRO A 122 -14.34 6.08 5.10
CA PRO A 122 -15.21 6.65 4.09
C PRO A 122 -14.41 7.08 2.85
N LEU A 123 -14.96 6.76 1.68
CA LEU A 123 -14.56 7.30 0.39
C LEU A 123 -15.65 8.27 -0.08
N VAL A 124 -15.37 9.54 0.02
CA VAL A 124 -16.32 10.59 -0.40
C VAL A 124 -16.29 10.74 -1.92
N ARG A 125 -17.46 10.87 -2.50
CA ARG A 125 -17.58 11.20 -3.93
C ARG A 125 -17.07 12.61 -4.17
N ILE A 126 -16.16 12.76 -5.12
CA ILE A 126 -15.61 14.05 -5.55
C ILE A 126 -16.19 14.34 -6.94
N PRO A 127 -17.21 15.21 -7.06
CA PRO A 127 -17.79 15.54 -8.34
C PRO A 127 -16.74 16.07 -9.31
N ASP A 128 -16.86 15.71 -10.58
CA ASP A 128 -16.05 16.20 -11.70
C ASP A 128 -14.53 15.96 -11.59
N SER A 129 -14.09 15.19 -10.59
CA SER A 129 -12.67 14.82 -10.47
C SER A 129 -12.39 13.52 -11.20
N PRO A 130 -11.36 13.48 -12.07
CA PRO A 130 -10.92 12.24 -12.70
C PRO A 130 -10.39 11.23 -11.68
N SER A 131 -9.84 11.70 -10.56
CA SER A 131 -9.31 10.85 -9.49
C SER A 131 -10.35 10.52 -8.40
N CYS A 132 -11.65 10.74 -8.67
CA CYS A 132 -12.70 10.38 -7.71
C CYS A 132 -12.66 8.88 -7.41
N PRO A 133 -12.38 8.46 -6.16
CA PRO A 133 -12.19 7.05 -5.84
C PRO A 133 -13.48 6.23 -6.02
N VAL A 134 -14.63 6.88 -5.82
CA VAL A 134 -15.95 6.23 -5.98
C VAL A 134 -16.32 6.04 -7.46
N ARG A 135 -15.75 6.83 -8.37
CA ARG A 135 -16.01 6.71 -9.81
C ARG A 135 -15.11 5.65 -10.46
N LEU A 136 -13.93 5.43 -9.89
CA LEU A 136 -12.96 4.47 -10.41
C LEU A 136 -13.26 3.03 -9.97
N PHE A 137 -14.03 2.87 -8.91
CA PHE A 137 -14.53 1.58 -8.42
C PHE A 137 -15.86 1.22 -9.08
#